data_69a2ae024121b4e3973ff907b20ec63f
#
_entry.id   69a2ae024121b4e3973ff907b20ec63f
#
_cell.length_a   1.000
_cell.length_b   1.000
_cell.length_c   1.000
_cell.angle_alpha   90.00
_cell.angle_beta   90.00
_cell.angle_gamma   90.00
#
_symmetry.space_group_name_H-M   'P 1'
#
loop_
_entity.id
_entity.type
_entity.pdbx_description
1 polymer ?
#
loop_
_entity_poly.entity_id
_entity_poly.type
_entity_poly.pdbx_seq_one_letter_code
_entity_poly.pdbx_strand_id
1 'polypeptide(L)'
;ASAEDQHYHLFEVASDGTELRQVTDGPYDDFSPRYLPNGKILSLSTRRGGFHRCGRGPCPVYTLAIAEADGSNPHVVSYHETQEWDPAVLNDGRVIYTRWDYVDRNAVHYQQLWSVRPDGSDVQAYYGNNTFNPVGIWEARPIPGSRRVMATAGAHHAMTAGSIILVDVTEGVDGLEPITRLTPDALFPESEFPVQGWHAPSGVPTPPTIPPEELRWPGHCYRTPYPLSESYFLAAYSFDPLIGEPNANAANMFGLYLVDRFGNKELIYRDMNIGSLWPTLLRARQAPPALAST
;
A
#
# COMPACT_ATOMS: atom_id res chain seq x y z
N ALA A 1 23.49 -4.24 -5.47
CA ALA A 1 23.38 -4.86 -6.79
C ALA A 1 24.63 -4.54 -7.57
N SER A 2 25.23 -5.51 -8.26
CA SER A 2 26.28 -5.25 -9.25
C SER A 2 25.66 -4.46 -10.41
N ALA A 3 26.45 -3.72 -11.18
CA ALA A 3 25.97 -2.97 -12.35
C ALA A 3 25.33 -3.88 -13.45
N GLU A 4 25.39 -5.19 -13.27
CA GLU A 4 24.83 -6.21 -14.16
C GLU A 4 23.48 -6.76 -13.69
N ASP A 5 23.15 -6.61 -12.40
CA ASP A 5 21.87 -7.07 -11.84
C ASP A 5 20.91 -5.88 -11.74
N GLN A 6 19.93 -5.85 -12.63
CA GLN A 6 18.93 -4.78 -12.72
C GLN A 6 17.64 -5.13 -11.97
N HIS A 7 17.63 -6.20 -11.17
CA HIS A 7 16.45 -6.67 -10.45
C HIS A 7 16.52 -6.36 -8.96
N TYR A 8 15.35 -6.20 -8.36
CA TYR A 8 15.21 -6.09 -6.91
C TYR A 8 15.17 -7.48 -6.28
N HIS A 9 15.95 -7.66 -5.20
CA HIS A 9 15.98 -8.91 -4.46
C HIS A 9 15.68 -8.69 -2.99
N LEU A 10 15.17 -9.72 -2.33
CA LEU A 10 14.94 -9.73 -0.90
C LEU A 10 16.25 -9.98 -0.16
N PHE A 11 16.43 -9.23 0.90
CA PHE A 11 17.52 -9.41 1.84
C PHE A 11 16.96 -9.55 3.25
N GLU A 12 17.58 -10.36 4.06
CA GLU A 12 17.32 -10.50 5.48
C GLU A 12 18.52 -10.00 6.28
N VAL A 13 18.24 -9.36 7.40
CA VAL A 13 19.24 -8.87 8.33
C VAL A 13 18.74 -9.07 9.76
N ALA A 14 19.61 -9.47 10.69
CA ALA A 14 19.27 -9.56 12.10
C ALA A 14 18.90 -8.18 12.67
N SER A 15 18.08 -8.14 13.72
CA SER A 15 17.57 -6.88 14.30
C SER A 15 18.67 -5.97 14.89
N ASP A 16 19.86 -6.50 15.12
CA ASP A 16 21.05 -5.75 15.52
C ASP A 16 21.90 -5.25 14.33
N GLY A 17 21.47 -5.51 13.08
CA GLY A 17 22.13 -5.13 11.86
C GLY A 17 23.19 -6.11 11.36
N THR A 18 23.39 -7.24 12.03
CA THR A 18 24.31 -8.30 11.62
C THR A 18 23.64 -9.32 10.69
N GLU A 19 24.39 -10.29 10.20
CA GLU A 19 23.91 -11.45 9.43
C GLU A 19 23.12 -11.06 8.17
N LEU A 20 23.53 -10.01 7.47
CA LEU A 20 22.92 -9.63 6.20
C LEU A 20 23.11 -10.75 5.18
N ARG A 21 22.00 -11.30 4.67
CA ARG A 21 22.01 -12.30 3.60
C ARG A 21 21.01 -11.95 2.50
N GLN A 22 21.33 -12.31 1.27
CA GLN A 22 20.40 -12.29 0.16
C GLN A 22 19.48 -13.52 0.22
N VAL A 23 18.19 -13.31 0.03
CA VAL A 23 17.15 -14.35 0.13
C VAL A 23 16.68 -14.83 -1.24
N THR A 24 16.50 -13.89 -2.19
CA THR A 24 16.06 -14.22 -3.55
C THR A 24 17.10 -13.79 -4.57
N ASP A 25 17.10 -14.47 -5.73
CA ASP A 25 17.99 -14.22 -6.86
C ASP A 25 17.27 -14.46 -8.21
N GLY A 26 18.02 -14.31 -9.30
CA GLY A 26 17.54 -14.59 -10.66
C GLY A 26 16.93 -13.36 -11.36
N PRO A 27 16.41 -13.53 -12.58
CA PRO A 27 15.99 -12.44 -13.46
C PRO A 27 14.56 -11.96 -13.14
N TYR A 28 14.28 -11.73 -11.86
CA TYR A 28 12.97 -11.29 -11.36
C TYR A 28 13.12 -10.24 -10.28
N ASP A 29 12.19 -9.29 -10.27
CA ASP A 29 12.04 -8.37 -9.16
C ASP A 29 11.24 -9.05 -8.05
N ASP A 30 11.78 -9.05 -6.84
CA ASP A 30 11.12 -9.49 -5.60
C ASP A 30 11.19 -8.35 -4.59
N PHE A 31 10.05 -7.92 -4.04
CA PHE A 31 9.97 -6.79 -3.12
C PHE A 31 8.77 -6.88 -2.16
N SER A 32 8.66 -5.93 -1.24
CA SER A 32 7.59 -5.87 -0.22
C SER A 32 7.43 -7.16 0.61
N PRO A 33 8.50 -7.72 1.19
CA PRO A 33 8.45 -9.00 1.89
C PRO A 33 7.64 -8.94 3.18
N ARG A 34 7.03 -10.08 3.53
CA ARG A 34 6.37 -10.33 4.82
C ARG A 34 6.63 -11.76 5.26
N TYR A 35 6.97 -11.96 6.53
CA TYR A 35 6.93 -13.29 7.11
C TYR A 35 5.49 -13.74 7.31
N LEU A 36 5.19 -14.93 6.84
CA LEU A 36 3.93 -15.62 7.12
C LEU A 36 4.02 -16.36 8.47
N PRO A 37 2.89 -16.60 9.14
CA PRO A 37 2.88 -17.32 10.41
C PRO A 37 3.45 -18.74 10.37
N ASN A 38 3.51 -19.34 9.20
CA ASN A 38 4.11 -20.67 8.97
C ASN A 38 5.63 -20.62 8.68
N GLY A 39 6.25 -19.45 8.79
CA GLY A 39 7.67 -19.22 8.58
C GLY A 39 8.09 -18.97 7.13
N LYS A 40 7.18 -19.09 6.16
CA LYS A 40 7.47 -18.73 4.76
C LYS A 40 7.54 -17.23 4.56
N ILE A 41 8.09 -16.81 3.42
CA ILE A 41 8.16 -15.42 3.00
C ILE A 41 7.14 -15.19 1.90
N LEU A 42 6.24 -14.23 2.12
CA LEU A 42 5.37 -13.66 1.10
C LEU A 42 6.06 -12.43 0.52
N SER A 43 5.97 -12.22 -0.79
CA SER A 43 6.47 -11.02 -1.46
C SER A 43 5.63 -10.69 -2.70
N LEU A 44 5.93 -9.57 -3.31
CA LEU A 44 5.53 -9.27 -4.68
C LEU A 44 6.65 -9.70 -5.61
N SER A 45 6.28 -10.30 -6.75
CA SER A 45 7.27 -10.82 -7.70
C SER A 45 6.82 -10.67 -9.14
N THR A 46 7.78 -10.40 -10.03
CA THR A 46 7.55 -10.40 -11.49
C THR A 46 7.58 -11.82 -12.10
N ARG A 47 7.71 -12.88 -11.29
CA ARG A 47 7.73 -14.29 -11.75
C ARG A 47 6.46 -14.73 -12.47
N ARG A 48 5.32 -14.07 -12.23
CA ARG A 48 4.11 -14.33 -13.00
C ARG A 48 4.32 -14.11 -14.50
N GLY A 49 5.17 -13.17 -14.87
CA GLY A 49 5.42 -12.76 -16.24
C GLY A 49 4.31 -11.89 -16.83
N GLY A 50 4.55 -11.36 -18.02
CA GLY A 50 3.62 -10.48 -18.73
C GLY A 50 3.78 -9.01 -18.37
N PHE A 51 3.00 -8.17 -19.05
CA PHE A 51 3.05 -6.71 -18.92
C PHE A 51 1.66 -6.16 -18.80
N HIS A 52 1.48 -5.12 -17.99
CA HIS A 52 0.20 -4.42 -17.90
C HIS A 52 0.00 -3.46 -19.06
N ARG A 53 -1.24 -2.99 -19.25
CA ARG A 53 -1.65 -2.19 -20.39
C ARG A 53 -1.39 -0.70 -20.26
N CYS A 54 -1.14 -0.22 -19.03
CA CYS A 54 -0.96 1.20 -18.76
C CYS A 54 0.48 1.63 -19.00
N GLY A 55 0.69 2.87 -19.45
CA GLY A 55 2.01 3.45 -19.61
C GLY A 55 2.57 3.35 -21.04
N ARG A 56 3.78 3.88 -21.22
CA ARG A 56 4.50 3.95 -22.50
C ARG A 56 5.60 2.91 -22.58
N GLY A 57 5.27 1.67 -22.69
CA GLY A 57 6.26 0.61 -22.83
C GLY A 57 5.94 -0.59 -21.97
N PRO A 58 6.74 -1.64 -22.06
CA PRO A 58 6.54 -2.85 -21.27
C PRO A 58 6.82 -2.55 -19.80
N CYS A 59 5.79 -2.66 -18.95
CA CYS A 59 5.93 -2.62 -17.52
C CYS A 59 5.57 -4.01 -16.95
N PRO A 60 6.51 -4.74 -16.38
CA PRO A 60 6.25 -6.08 -15.87
C PRO A 60 5.14 -6.11 -14.83
N VAL A 61 4.28 -7.11 -14.90
CA VAL A 61 3.28 -7.37 -13.85
C VAL A 61 3.97 -8.04 -12.67
N TYR A 62 3.64 -7.58 -11.47
CA TYR A 62 4.07 -8.21 -10.23
C TYR A 62 2.85 -8.55 -9.36
N THR A 63 2.86 -9.77 -8.85
CA THR A 63 1.78 -10.33 -8.04
C THR A 63 2.34 -11.06 -6.82
N LEU A 64 1.45 -11.53 -5.95
CA LEU A 64 1.83 -12.26 -4.76
C LEU A 64 2.58 -13.55 -5.11
N ALA A 65 3.69 -13.76 -4.44
CA ALA A 65 4.53 -14.96 -4.50
C ALA A 65 4.97 -15.36 -3.10
N ILE A 66 5.26 -16.63 -2.89
CA ILE A 66 5.80 -17.15 -1.64
C ILE A 66 7.08 -17.94 -1.89
N ALA A 67 7.95 -17.97 -0.89
CA ALA A 67 9.16 -18.78 -0.84
C ALA A 67 9.32 -19.39 0.55
N GLU A 68 10.16 -20.39 0.68
CA GLU A 68 10.61 -20.88 1.99
C GLU A 68 11.46 -19.80 2.70
N ALA A 69 11.66 -19.94 4.01
CA ALA A 69 12.40 -18.96 4.81
C ALA A 69 13.84 -18.72 4.32
N ASP A 70 14.46 -19.72 3.69
CA ASP A 70 15.79 -19.62 3.10
C ASP A 70 15.79 -19.02 1.69
N GLY A 71 14.62 -18.67 1.13
CA GLY A 71 14.43 -18.17 -0.22
C GLY A 71 14.23 -19.26 -1.27
N SER A 72 14.33 -20.51 -0.90
CA SER A 72 14.13 -21.63 -1.83
C SER A 72 12.67 -21.77 -2.28
N ASN A 73 12.47 -22.46 -3.40
CA ASN A 73 11.14 -22.78 -3.95
C ASN A 73 10.21 -21.55 -4.15
N PRO A 74 10.68 -20.43 -4.72
CA PRO A 74 9.84 -19.28 -4.99
C PRO A 74 8.78 -19.59 -6.05
N HIS A 75 7.51 -19.33 -5.76
CA HIS A 75 6.42 -19.55 -6.69
C HIS A 75 5.28 -18.54 -6.51
N VAL A 76 4.58 -18.26 -7.61
CA VAL A 76 3.46 -17.33 -7.68
C VAL A 76 2.22 -17.96 -7.05
N VAL A 77 1.50 -17.21 -6.24
CA VAL A 77 0.22 -17.60 -5.63
C VAL A 77 -0.96 -16.72 -6.10
N SER A 78 -0.68 -15.67 -6.88
CA SER A 78 -1.70 -14.87 -7.55
C SER A 78 -1.38 -14.72 -9.03
N TYR A 79 -2.39 -14.93 -9.87
CA TYR A 79 -2.32 -14.83 -11.33
C TYR A 79 -3.15 -13.66 -11.88
N HIS A 80 -3.32 -12.62 -11.08
CA HIS A 80 -4.04 -11.41 -11.48
C HIS A 80 -3.37 -10.75 -12.71
N GLU A 81 -4.16 -10.05 -13.54
CA GLU A 81 -3.67 -9.53 -14.82
C GLU A 81 -2.88 -8.22 -14.70
N THR A 82 -3.01 -7.50 -13.59
CA THR A 82 -2.28 -6.26 -13.32
C THR A 82 -1.57 -6.35 -11.97
N GLN A 83 -1.07 -5.21 -11.47
CA GLN A 83 -0.27 -5.16 -10.26
C GLN A 83 -1.09 -5.40 -8.99
N GLU A 84 -0.41 -5.97 -8.02
CA GLU A 84 -0.80 -6.06 -6.62
C GLU A 84 0.23 -5.32 -5.77
N TRP A 85 -0.18 -4.72 -4.63
CA TRP A 85 0.68 -3.90 -3.80
C TRP A 85 0.49 -4.17 -2.31
N ASP A 86 1.51 -3.84 -1.55
CA ASP A 86 1.51 -3.63 -0.10
C ASP A 86 0.92 -4.79 0.74
N PRO A 87 1.30 -6.03 0.48
CA PRO A 87 0.74 -7.16 1.21
C PRO A 87 1.02 -7.04 2.72
N ALA A 88 0.05 -7.44 3.53
CA ALA A 88 0.19 -7.56 4.98
C ALA A 88 -0.59 -8.77 5.49
N VAL A 89 -0.14 -9.36 6.60
CA VAL A 89 -0.84 -10.48 7.22
C VAL A 89 -1.85 -9.95 8.23
N LEU A 90 -3.11 -10.28 8.06
CA LEU A 90 -4.21 -9.92 8.96
C LEU A 90 -4.14 -10.70 10.27
N ASN A 91 -4.88 -10.23 11.29
CA ASN A 91 -4.95 -10.89 12.60
C ASN A 91 -5.56 -12.29 12.56
N ASP A 92 -6.29 -12.64 11.50
CA ASP A 92 -6.86 -13.96 11.24
C ASP A 92 -5.96 -14.88 10.40
N GLY A 93 -4.80 -14.40 9.97
CA GLY A 93 -3.81 -15.13 9.17
C GLY A 93 -3.98 -15.02 7.66
N ARG A 94 -5.03 -14.38 7.15
CA ARG A 94 -5.18 -14.05 5.72
C ARG A 94 -4.18 -12.96 5.33
N VAL A 95 -3.96 -12.80 4.06
CA VAL A 95 -3.19 -11.70 3.47
C VAL A 95 -4.14 -10.65 2.94
N ILE A 96 -3.96 -9.39 3.32
CA ILE A 96 -4.61 -8.22 2.73
C ILE A 96 -3.61 -7.53 1.80
N TYR A 97 -4.09 -7.00 0.69
CA TYR A 97 -3.27 -6.31 -0.30
C TYR A 97 -4.11 -5.36 -1.13
N THR A 98 -3.47 -4.40 -1.79
CA THR A 98 -4.13 -3.57 -2.81
C THR A 98 -4.04 -4.28 -4.14
N ARG A 99 -5.15 -4.35 -4.86
CA ARG A 99 -5.23 -4.95 -6.19
C ARG A 99 -5.79 -3.94 -7.20
N TRP A 100 -5.18 -3.88 -8.35
CA TRP A 100 -5.61 -3.03 -9.44
C TRP A 100 -6.50 -3.79 -10.42
N ASP A 101 -7.78 -3.48 -10.44
CA ASP A 101 -8.74 -4.04 -11.38
C ASP A 101 -8.87 -3.10 -12.59
N TYR A 102 -8.24 -3.44 -13.71
CA TYR A 102 -8.19 -2.59 -14.88
C TYR A 102 -8.93 -3.17 -16.10
N VAL A 103 -9.09 -4.49 -16.20
CA VAL A 103 -9.77 -5.11 -17.35
C VAL A 103 -11.27 -4.83 -17.28
N ASP A 104 -11.80 -4.23 -18.33
CA ASP A 104 -13.19 -3.77 -18.47
C ASP A 104 -13.66 -2.78 -17.38
N ARG A 105 -12.69 -2.13 -16.71
CA ARG A 105 -12.93 -1.10 -15.69
C ARG A 105 -12.06 0.13 -15.99
N ASN A 106 -12.37 1.24 -15.32
CA ASN A 106 -11.59 2.46 -15.44
C ASN A 106 -10.21 2.29 -14.82
N ALA A 107 -9.16 2.65 -15.57
CA ALA A 107 -7.77 2.47 -15.17
C ALA A 107 -7.36 3.25 -13.91
N VAL A 108 -8.04 4.35 -13.62
CA VAL A 108 -7.70 5.29 -12.53
C VAL A 108 -8.37 4.92 -11.22
N HIS A 109 -9.50 4.23 -11.29
CA HIS A 109 -10.25 3.75 -10.15
C HIS A 109 -9.93 2.28 -9.87
N TYR A 110 -10.43 1.76 -8.77
CA TYR A 110 -10.35 0.33 -8.44
C TYR A 110 -8.94 -0.19 -8.12
N GLN A 111 -8.13 0.62 -7.45
CA GLN A 111 -6.99 0.14 -6.67
C GLN A 111 -7.45 -0.01 -5.21
N GLN A 112 -8.12 -1.12 -4.94
CA GLN A 112 -8.84 -1.32 -3.68
C GLN A 112 -8.33 -2.55 -2.92
N LEU A 113 -8.88 -2.79 -1.73
CA LEU A 113 -8.40 -3.85 -0.85
C LEU A 113 -9.01 -5.21 -1.18
N TRP A 114 -8.15 -6.18 -1.29
CA TRP A 114 -8.48 -7.60 -1.48
C TRP A 114 -7.84 -8.43 -0.37
N SER A 115 -8.38 -9.60 -0.12
CA SER A 115 -7.80 -10.56 0.79
C SER A 115 -7.73 -11.95 0.16
N VAL A 116 -6.75 -12.73 0.59
CA VAL A 116 -6.46 -14.06 0.07
C VAL A 116 -5.88 -14.93 1.18
N ARG A 117 -6.06 -16.23 1.11
CA ARG A 117 -5.29 -17.16 1.96
C ARG A 117 -3.83 -17.18 1.51
N PRO A 118 -2.87 -17.47 2.42
CA PRO A 118 -1.45 -17.48 2.05
C PRO A 118 -1.08 -18.41 0.89
N ASP A 119 -1.86 -19.47 0.65
CA ASP A 119 -1.68 -20.40 -0.48
C ASP A 119 -2.29 -19.92 -1.81
N GLY A 120 -2.84 -18.70 -1.86
CA GLY A 120 -3.49 -18.15 -3.05
C GLY A 120 -4.96 -18.52 -3.23
N SER A 121 -5.52 -19.35 -2.36
CA SER A 121 -6.94 -19.73 -2.39
C SER A 121 -7.84 -18.67 -1.75
N ASP A 122 -9.14 -18.75 -2.00
CA ASP A 122 -10.19 -17.93 -1.38
C ASP A 122 -9.92 -16.41 -1.52
N VAL A 123 -9.68 -15.97 -2.77
CA VAL A 123 -9.52 -14.56 -3.12
C VAL A 123 -10.85 -13.85 -2.98
N GLN A 124 -10.89 -12.76 -2.20
CA GLN A 124 -12.10 -11.99 -1.93
C GLN A 124 -11.82 -10.49 -1.97
N ALA A 125 -12.77 -9.71 -2.51
CA ALA A 125 -12.75 -8.27 -2.28
C ALA A 125 -12.93 -8.02 -0.77
N TYR A 126 -11.97 -7.34 -0.17
CA TYR A 126 -12.03 -6.96 1.24
C TYR A 126 -12.87 -5.68 1.40
N TYR A 127 -12.55 -4.65 0.61
CA TYR A 127 -13.30 -3.40 0.60
C TYR A 127 -13.07 -2.65 -0.71
N GLY A 128 -14.09 -1.97 -1.22
CA GLY A 128 -14.00 -0.91 -2.22
C GLY A 128 -14.24 -1.36 -3.67
N ASN A 129 -14.65 -2.61 -3.90
CA ASN A 129 -14.81 -3.14 -5.26
C ASN A 129 -15.77 -2.33 -6.16
N ASN A 130 -16.70 -1.56 -5.58
CA ASN A 130 -17.61 -0.63 -6.27
C ASN A 130 -17.55 0.79 -5.68
N THR A 131 -16.45 1.16 -5.05
CA THR A 131 -16.26 2.46 -4.41
C THR A 131 -15.40 3.36 -5.29
N PHE A 132 -15.89 4.56 -5.58
CA PHE A 132 -15.17 5.55 -6.39
C PHE A 132 -14.31 6.51 -5.55
N ASN A 133 -14.68 6.74 -4.30
CA ASN A 133 -13.96 7.59 -3.37
C ASN A 133 -13.91 6.91 -2.00
N PRO A 134 -12.72 6.64 -1.46
CA PRO A 134 -11.38 6.92 -2.01
C PRO A 134 -11.09 6.18 -3.32
N VAL A 135 -10.35 6.82 -4.21
CA VAL A 135 -9.97 6.28 -5.54
C VAL A 135 -9.11 5.04 -5.42
N GLY A 136 -8.16 5.07 -4.48
CA GLY A 136 -7.29 3.95 -4.16
C GLY A 136 -7.06 3.85 -2.66
N ILE A 137 -6.87 2.63 -2.19
CA ILE A 137 -6.52 2.35 -0.81
C ILE A 137 -5.24 1.51 -0.80
N TRP A 138 -4.23 2.04 -0.13
CA TRP A 138 -2.86 1.56 -0.16
C TRP A 138 -2.36 1.20 1.23
N GLU A 139 -1.35 0.33 1.28
CA GLU A 139 -0.54 0.15 2.48
C GLU A 139 -1.34 -0.33 3.71
N ALA A 140 -2.39 -1.12 3.48
CA ALA A 140 -3.27 -1.59 4.55
C ALA A 140 -2.53 -2.44 5.58
N ARG A 141 -2.81 -2.21 6.87
CA ARG A 141 -2.21 -2.90 8.00
C ARG A 141 -3.25 -3.33 9.01
N PRO A 142 -3.16 -4.56 9.56
CA PRO A 142 -3.99 -4.96 10.70
C PRO A 142 -3.66 -4.13 11.93
N ILE A 143 -4.68 -3.80 12.69
CA ILE A 143 -4.52 -3.09 13.96
C ILE A 143 -4.47 -4.13 15.08
N PRO A 144 -3.51 -4.05 16.02
CA PRO A 144 -3.44 -5.00 17.12
C PRO A 144 -4.74 -5.05 17.93
N GLY A 145 -5.32 -6.24 18.05
CA GLY A 145 -6.55 -6.49 18.82
C GLY A 145 -7.84 -5.92 18.21
N SER A 146 -7.81 -5.42 16.99
CA SER A 146 -8.99 -4.90 16.27
C SER A 146 -9.35 -5.78 15.07
N ARG A 147 -10.61 -5.69 14.62
CA ARG A 147 -11.07 -6.22 13.32
C ARG A 147 -10.86 -5.23 12.19
N ARG A 148 -10.61 -3.96 12.52
CA ARG A 148 -10.37 -2.90 11.55
C ARG A 148 -8.95 -2.99 10.99
N VAL A 149 -8.78 -2.44 9.81
CA VAL A 149 -7.46 -2.19 9.23
C VAL A 149 -7.23 -0.70 9.11
N MET A 150 -5.97 -0.30 9.17
CA MET A 150 -5.52 1.06 8.92
C MET A 150 -4.86 1.10 7.55
N ALA A 151 -5.15 2.12 6.74
CA ALA A 151 -4.64 2.23 5.38
C ALA A 151 -4.44 3.68 4.97
N THR A 152 -3.79 3.89 3.83
CA THR A 152 -3.69 5.20 3.16
C THR A 152 -4.77 5.29 2.09
N ALA A 153 -5.65 6.29 2.19
CA ALA A 153 -6.56 6.68 1.12
C ALA A 153 -5.82 7.66 0.21
N GLY A 154 -5.47 7.22 -0.99
CA GLY A 154 -4.68 7.97 -1.96
C GLY A 154 -5.27 7.94 -3.36
N ALA A 155 -4.66 8.67 -4.29
CA ALA A 155 -5.01 8.63 -5.70
C ALA A 155 -4.13 7.63 -6.46
N HIS A 156 -4.51 7.32 -7.69
CA HIS A 156 -3.72 6.49 -8.61
C HIS A 156 -2.32 7.09 -8.88
N HIS A 157 -2.26 8.39 -9.07
CA HIS A 157 -1.01 9.17 -9.05
C HIS A 157 -0.81 9.81 -7.66
N ALA A 158 -0.14 10.93 -7.51
CA ALA A 158 0.10 11.59 -6.22
C ALA A 158 0.99 10.81 -5.24
N MET A 159 1.95 10.04 -5.76
CA MET A 159 2.82 9.20 -4.93
C MET A 159 2.03 8.25 -3.99
N THR A 160 0.79 7.91 -4.31
CA THR A 160 -0.16 7.17 -3.47
C THR A 160 -0.35 7.75 -2.06
N ALA A 161 -0.05 9.03 -1.87
CA ALA A 161 -0.19 9.73 -0.60
C ALA A 161 -1.60 10.32 -0.44
N GLY A 162 -2.01 10.55 0.78
CA GLY A 162 -3.32 11.11 1.09
C GLY A 162 -3.60 11.11 2.59
N SER A 163 -4.77 10.64 2.96
CA SER A 163 -5.24 10.58 4.34
C SER A 163 -5.10 9.18 4.92
N ILE A 164 -4.79 9.08 6.21
CA ILE A 164 -4.87 7.79 6.91
C ILE A 164 -6.31 7.54 7.34
N ILE A 165 -6.77 6.32 7.07
CA ILE A 165 -8.14 5.86 7.32
C ILE A 165 -8.15 4.57 8.15
N LEU A 166 -9.26 4.35 8.86
CA LEU A 166 -9.71 3.04 9.32
C LEU A 166 -10.75 2.50 8.34
N VAL A 167 -10.68 1.22 8.08
CA VAL A 167 -11.71 0.49 7.33
C VAL A 167 -12.33 -0.56 8.24
N ASP A 168 -13.64 -0.47 8.44
CA ASP A 168 -14.46 -1.40 9.23
C ASP A 168 -15.44 -2.13 8.32
N VAL A 169 -15.06 -3.31 7.85
CA VAL A 169 -15.90 -4.09 6.94
C VAL A 169 -17.16 -4.67 7.61
N THR A 170 -17.36 -4.49 8.91
CA THR A 170 -18.62 -4.82 9.58
C THR A 170 -19.73 -3.81 9.31
N GLU A 171 -19.36 -2.59 8.89
CA GLU A 171 -20.28 -1.52 8.49
C GLU A 171 -20.61 -1.55 7.00
N GLY A 172 -19.94 -2.41 6.23
CA GLY A 172 -20.11 -2.58 4.79
C GLY A 172 -18.80 -2.83 4.08
N VAL A 173 -18.87 -3.20 2.81
CA VAL A 173 -17.68 -3.51 1.97
C VAL A 173 -17.49 -2.52 0.82
N ASP A 174 -18.36 -1.53 0.72
CA ASP A 174 -18.32 -0.45 -0.28
C ASP A 174 -18.89 0.84 0.33
N GLY A 175 -18.65 1.98 -0.33
CA GLY A 175 -19.13 3.29 0.10
C GLY A 175 -18.28 3.89 1.22
N LEU A 176 -18.78 4.96 1.83
CA LEU A 176 -18.05 5.72 2.85
C LEU A 176 -18.36 5.28 4.28
N GLU A 177 -19.42 4.54 4.49
CA GLU A 177 -19.85 4.10 5.83
C GLU A 177 -18.76 3.31 6.57
N PRO A 178 -18.02 2.38 5.92
CA PRO A 178 -16.92 1.66 6.56
C PRO A 178 -15.68 2.51 6.88
N ILE A 179 -15.61 3.75 6.37
CA ILE A 179 -14.40 4.57 6.42
C ILE A 179 -14.47 5.57 7.57
N THR A 180 -13.44 5.57 8.40
CA THR A 180 -13.18 6.65 9.35
C THR A 180 -11.85 7.33 9.02
N ARG A 181 -11.86 8.60 8.68
CA ARG A 181 -10.65 9.38 8.44
C ARG A 181 -9.97 9.74 9.75
N LEU A 182 -8.71 9.34 9.90
CA LEU A 182 -7.90 9.62 11.10
C LEU A 182 -7.10 10.91 11.00
N THR A 183 -6.81 11.37 9.79
CA THR A 183 -6.03 12.59 9.53
C THR A 183 -6.91 13.61 8.80
N PRO A 184 -7.74 14.37 9.55
CA PRO A 184 -8.71 15.31 8.96
C PRO A 184 -8.07 16.50 8.25
N ASP A 185 -6.79 16.75 8.49
CA ASP A 185 -5.97 17.77 7.83
C ASP A 185 -5.48 17.33 6.44
N ALA A 186 -5.67 16.07 6.07
CA ALA A 186 -5.36 15.56 4.73
C ALA A 186 -6.63 15.16 3.99
N LEU A 187 -6.74 15.56 2.74
CA LEU A 187 -7.87 15.19 1.89
C LEU A 187 -7.73 13.76 1.38
N PHE A 188 -8.83 13.17 0.93
CA PHE A 188 -8.81 12.07 -0.02
C PHE A 188 -8.50 12.68 -1.39
N PRO A 189 -7.33 12.41 -2.00
CA PRO A 189 -7.11 12.88 -3.35
C PRO A 189 -8.13 12.18 -4.25
N GLU A 190 -8.93 12.96 -4.94
CA GLU A 190 -9.91 12.46 -5.87
C GLU A 190 -9.27 12.18 -7.23
N SER A 191 -8.90 10.93 -7.48
CA SER A 191 -8.39 10.51 -8.78
C SER A 191 -7.16 11.30 -9.23
N GLU A 192 -7.04 11.50 -10.51
CA GLU A 192 -6.04 12.35 -11.16
C GLU A 192 -6.36 13.85 -11.03
N PHE A 193 -7.44 14.16 -10.40
CA PHE A 193 -7.90 15.50 -10.13
C PHE A 193 -7.19 16.02 -8.86
N PRO A 194 -6.50 17.08 -8.91
CA PRO A 194 -6.40 18.21 -9.79
C PRO A 194 -5.03 18.36 -10.48
N VAL A 195 -4.50 17.31 -11.01
CA VAL A 195 -3.23 17.41 -11.70
C VAL A 195 -3.46 18.06 -13.06
N GLN A 196 -3.09 19.35 -13.16
CA GLN A 196 -2.88 20.05 -14.41
C GLN A 196 -4.05 20.06 -15.41
N GLY A 197 -5.25 20.41 -14.96
CA GLY A 197 -6.37 20.62 -15.86
C GLY A 197 -6.92 19.33 -16.49
N TRP A 198 -6.65 18.21 -15.90
CA TRP A 198 -7.30 16.95 -16.26
C TRP A 198 -8.79 17.04 -15.94
N HIS A 199 -9.61 16.76 -16.94
CA HIS A 199 -11.03 16.54 -16.71
C HIS A 199 -11.21 15.11 -16.17
N ALA A 200 -12.10 14.94 -15.23
CA ALA A 200 -12.51 13.61 -14.79
C ALA A 200 -12.83 12.76 -16.04
N PRO A 201 -12.39 11.50 -16.11
CA PRO A 201 -12.74 10.62 -17.21
C PRO A 201 -14.25 10.63 -17.43
N SER A 202 -14.68 10.65 -18.68
CA SER A 202 -16.11 10.66 -19.02
C SER A 202 -16.80 9.47 -18.36
N GLY A 203 -17.83 9.74 -17.57
CA GLY A 203 -18.59 8.72 -16.83
C GLY A 203 -18.33 8.68 -15.32
N VAL A 204 -17.35 9.43 -14.82
CA VAL A 204 -17.21 9.65 -13.38
C VAL A 204 -17.99 10.91 -13.01
N PRO A 205 -18.95 10.85 -12.07
CA PRO A 205 -19.61 12.05 -11.59
C PRO A 205 -18.57 12.98 -10.96
N THR A 206 -18.22 14.04 -11.65
CA THR A 206 -17.48 15.13 -11.03
C THR A 206 -18.44 15.81 -10.07
N PRO A 207 -18.15 15.91 -8.76
CA PRO A 207 -18.98 16.70 -7.88
C PRO A 207 -19.08 18.11 -8.45
N PRO A 208 -20.27 18.64 -8.67
CA PRO A 208 -20.43 19.91 -9.39
C PRO A 208 -19.90 21.14 -8.64
N THR A 209 -19.26 20.94 -7.49
CA THR A 209 -18.90 22.03 -6.56
C THR A 209 -17.68 21.75 -5.72
N ILE A 210 -16.64 21.12 -6.27
CA ILE A 210 -15.36 21.10 -5.55
C ILE A 210 -14.75 22.49 -5.66
N PRO A 211 -14.54 23.22 -4.53
CA PRO A 211 -13.85 24.50 -4.57
C PRO A 211 -12.49 24.37 -5.27
N PRO A 212 -12.04 25.38 -6.04
CA PRO A 212 -10.75 25.34 -6.72
C PRO A 212 -9.56 25.05 -5.81
N GLU A 213 -9.66 25.42 -4.53
CA GLU A 213 -8.67 25.11 -3.49
C GLU A 213 -8.64 23.63 -3.10
N GLU A 214 -9.75 22.93 -3.21
CA GLU A 214 -9.84 21.48 -2.99
C GLU A 214 -9.43 20.68 -4.22
N LEU A 215 -9.33 21.34 -5.38
CA LEU A 215 -8.79 20.77 -6.60
C LEU A 215 -7.25 20.73 -6.61
N ARG A 216 -6.61 21.09 -5.52
CA ARG A 216 -5.17 20.98 -5.35
C ARG A 216 -4.83 19.67 -4.65
N TRP A 217 -3.67 19.14 -4.97
CA TRP A 217 -3.09 18.11 -4.13
C TRP A 217 -3.06 18.62 -2.70
N PRO A 218 -3.44 17.81 -1.72
CA PRO A 218 -3.47 18.25 -0.34
C PRO A 218 -2.11 18.80 0.08
N GLY A 219 -2.11 19.92 0.77
CA GLY A 219 -0.91 20.51 1.35
C GLY A 219 -0.29 19.64 2.44
N HIS A 220 -1.10 18.77 3.05
CA HIS A 220 -0.68 17.75 4.00
C HIS A 220 -0.98 16.39 3.40
N CYS A 221 -0.03 15.48 3.49
CA CYS A 221 -0.25 14.12 3.02
C CYS A 221 0.50 13.10 3.86
N TYR A 222 -0.09 11.91 3.95
CA TYR A 222 0.39 10.80 4.75
C TYR A 222 0.57 9.56 3.88
N ARG A 223 1.47 8.68 4.32
CA ARG A 223 1.71 7.36 3.74
C ARG A 223 2.15 6.37 4.80
N THR A 224 2.14 5.10 4.41
CA THR A 224 2.79 4.00 5.13
C THR A 224 2.42 3.93 6.62
N PRO A 225 1.12 3.87 6.98
CA PRO A 225 0.74 3.81 8.39
C PRO A 225 1.22 2.52 9.05
N TYR A 226 1.66 2.64 10.29
CA TYR A 226 1.94 1.51 11.17
C TYR A 226 1.12 1.65 12.46
N PRO A 227 0.01 0.92 12.59
CA PRO A 227 -0.90 1.09 13.71
C PRO A 227 -0.30 0.56 15.03
N LEU A 228 -0.39 1.38 16.06
CA LEU A 228 -0.14 1.01 17.45
C LEU A 228 -1.45 0.64 18.16
N SER A 229 -2.52 1.31 17.76
CA SER A 229 -3.92 1.10 18.14
C SER A 229 -4.82 1.76 17.09
N GLU A 230 -6.12 1.80 17.29
CA GLU A 230 -7.06 2.56 16.45
C GLU A 230 -6.89 4.09 16.58
N SER A 231 -6.18 4.56 17.58
CA SER A 231 -6.04 5.98 17.88
C SER A 231 -4.62 6.52 17.75
N TYR A 232 -3.60 5.65 17.77
CA TYR A 232 -2.20 6.02 17.70
C TYR A 232 -1.49 5.18 16.65
N PHE A 233 -0.67 5.82 15.82
CA PHE A 233 0.05 5.15 14.75
C PHE A 233 1.32 5.92 14.37
N LEU A 234 2.25 5.21 13.77
CA LEU A 234 3.36 5.82 13.05
C LEU A 234 2.93 6.03 11.61
N ALA A 235 3.37 7.12 10.99
CA ALA A 235 3.16 7.35 9.57
C ALA A 235 4.31 8.17 8.98
N ALA A 236 4.52 8.03 7.68
CA ALA A 236 5.23 9.02 6.92
C ALA A 236 4.30 10.20 6.65
N TYR A 237 4.77 11.40 6.92
CA TYR A 237 4.00 12.63 6.76
C TYR A 237 4.83 13.71 6.07
N SER A 238 4.17 14.47 5.21
CA SER A 238 4.70 15.69 4.59
C SER A 238 3.74 16.84 4.79
N PHE A 239 4.26 17.99 5.19
CA PHE A 239 3.56 19.26 5.18
C PHE A 239 3.73 20.02 3.85
N ASP A 240 4.63 19.56 2.99
CA ASP A 240 4.81 20.12 1.66
C ASP A 240 3.69 19.62 0.73
N PRO A 241 3.10 20.50 -0.08
CA PRO A 241 2.10 20.11 -1.06
C PRO A 241 2.76 19.21 -2.13
N LEU A 242 2.02 18.22 -2.59
CA LEU A 242 2.40 17.47 -3.78
C LEU A 242 2.31 18.39 -5.02
N ILE A 243 3.38 18.44 -5.81
CA ILE A 243 3.48 19.40 -6.93
C ILE A 243 3.27 18.70 -8.28
N GLY A 244 2.95 17.46 -8.29
CA GLY A 244 2.74 16.69 -9.53
C GLY A 244 3.46 15.36 -9.51
N GLU A 245 3.46 14.66 -10.60
CA GLU A 245 4.02 13.34 -10.73
C GLU A 245 5.36 13.30 -11.40
N PRO A 246 6.11 12.31 -10.98
CA PRO A 246 6.62 12.05 -9.62
C PRO A 246 7.84 12.92 -9.36
N ASN A 247 8.31 13.61 -10.41
CA ASN A 247 9.65 14.18 -10.49
C ASN A 247 9.79 15.61 -9.95
N ALA A 248 8.68 16.25 -9.61
CA ALA A 248 8.68 17.62 -9.11
C ALA A 248 8.70 17.72 -7.58
N ASN A 249 8.51 16.60 -6.88
CA ASN A 249 8.48 16.56 -5.43
C ASN A 249 9.88 16.48 -4.84
N ALA A 250 10.09 17.12 -3.70
CA ALA A 250 11.38 17.05 -3.00
C ALA A 250 11.71 15.61 -2.58
N ALA A 251 12.96 15.19 -2.79
CA ALA A 251 13.39 13.83 -2.45
C ALA A 251 13.22 13.50 -0.97
N ASN A 252 13.29 14.50 -0.08
CA ASN A 252 13.17 14.36 1.38
C ASN A 252 11.83 14.85 1.94
N MET A 253 10.75 14.86 1.14
CA MET A 253 9.49 15.46 1.57
C MET A 253 8.83 14.74 2.75
N PHE A 254 9.04 13.44 2.91
CA PHE A 254 8.45 12.65 4.00
C PHE A 254 9.39 12.45 5.17
N GLY A 255 8.88 12.71 6.38
CA GLY A 255 9.49 12.31 7.64
C GLY A 255 8.61 11.29 8.37
N LEU A 256 9.16 10.58 9.37
CA LEU A 256 8.44 9.64 10.22
C LEU A 256 7.89 10.37 11.45
N TYR A 257 6.61 10.20 11.70
CA TYR A 257 5.88 10.84 12.79
C TYR A 257 5.10 9.82 13.63
N LEU A 258 5.00 10.08 14.92
CA LEU A 258 3.95 9.54 15.76
C LEU A 258 2.73 10.45 15.61
N VAL A 259 1.59 9.87 15.26
CA VAL A 259 0.35 10.60 14.97
C VAL A 259 -0.78 10.00 15.80
N ASP A 260 -1.70 10.86 16.25
CA ASP A 260 -2.94 10.40 16.85
C ASP A 260 -4.17 10.85 16.04
N ARG A 261 -5.31 10.21 16.33
CA ARG A 261 -6.59 10.52 15.69
C ARG A 261 -7.13 11.93 15.96
N PHE A 262 -6.53 12.69 16.88
CA PHE A 262 -6.92 14.04 17.24
C PHE A 262 -6.12 15.10 16.48
N GLY A 263 -5.18 14.67 15.63
CA GLY A 263 -4.37 15.53 14.76
C GLY A 263 -3.02 15.92 15.35
N ASN A 264 -2.65 15.42 16.53
CA ASN A 264 -1.33 15.65 17.08
C ASN A 264 -0.28 14.84 16.31
N LYS A 265 0.87 15.45 16.07
CA LYS A 265 2.00 14.88 15.32
C LYS A 265 3.30 15.20 16.03
N GLU A 266 4.09 14.17 16.29
CA GLU A 266 5.43 14.30 16.86
C GLU A 266 6.45 13.74 15.87
N LEU A 267 7.41 14.56 15.45
CA LEU A 267 8.49 14.14 14.55
C LEU A 267 9.41 13.16 15.26
N ILE A 268 9.58 11.98 14.68
CA ILE A 268 10.53 10.97 15.15
C ILE A 268 11.85 11.08 14.40
N TYR A 269 11.76 11.14 13.06
CA TYR A 269 12.94 11.17 12.21
C TYR A 269 12.62 11.79 10.84
N ARG A 270 13.55 12.58 10.32
CA ARG A 270 13.53 13.08 8.95
C ARG A 270 14.95 13.12 8.42
N ASP A 271 15.20 12.53 7.28
CA ASP A 271 16.47 12.64 6.58
C ASP A 271 16.55 13.95 5.79
N MET A 272 17.75 14.49 5.65
CA MET A 272 17.97 15.74 4.92
C MET A 272 17.94 15.58 3.40
N ASN A 273 18.14 14.37 2.90
CA ASN A 273 18.37 14.10 1.48
C ASN A 273 17.32 13.18 0.85
N ILE A 274 16.71 12.29 1.65
CA ILE A 274 15.75 11.28 1.16
C ILE A 274 14.49 11.26 2.00
N GLY A 275 13.38 10.82 1.43
CA GLY A 275 12.13 10.56 2.14
C GLY A 275 12.25 9.34 3.04
N SER A 276 11.65 9.44 4.22
CA SER A 276 11.58 8.34 5.20
C SER A 276 10.19 7.75 5.19
N LEU A 277 10.10 6.46 4.87
CA LEU A 277 8.85 5.72 4.70
C LEU A 277 8.89 4.40 5.48
N TRP A 278 7.77 3.70 5.57
CA TRP A 278 7.64 2.35 6.11
C TRP A 278 8.12 2.18 7.56
N PRO A 279 7.62 3.01 8.51
CA PRO A 279 7.98 2.84 9.91
C PRO A 279 7.58 1.47 10.42
N THR A 280 8.45 0.86 11.20
CA THR A 280 8.18 -0.46 11.83
C THR A 280 8.80 -0.51 13.21
N LEU A 281 8.03 -0.94 14.21
CA LEU A 281 8.57 -1.16 15.55
C LEU A 281 9.29 -2.49 15.64
N LEU A 282 10.52 -2.46 16.14
CA LEU A 282 11.27 -3.65 16.53
C LEU A 282 10.82 -4.12 17.92
N ARG A 283 9.69 -4.82 17.98
CA ARG A 283 9.18 -5.46 19.21
C ARG A 283 8.50 -6.78 18.88
N ALA A 284 8.49 -7.68 19.84
CA ALA A 284 7.71 -8.91 19.75
C ALA A 284 6.22 -8.60 19.58
N ARG A 285 5.56 -9.34 18.73
CA ARG A 285 4.11 -9.26 18.46
C ARG A 285 3.53 -10.66 18.50
N GLN A 286 2.26 -10.76 18.87
CA GLN A 286 1.55 -12.02 18.73
C GLN A 286 1.47 -12.38 17.24
N ALA A 287 1.94 -13.55 16.88
CA ALA A 287 1.81 -14.05 15.52
C ALA A 287 0.33 -14.38 15.24
N PRO A 288 -0.20 -14.01 14.08
CA PRO A 288 -1.49 -14.51 13.62
C PRO A 288 -1.49 -16.04 13.47
N PRO A 289 -2.68 -16.68 13.39
CA PRO A 289 -2.74 -18.11 13.17
C PRO A 289 -2.15 -18.49 11.80
N ALA A 290 -1.42 -19.59 11.74
CA ALA A 290 -1.02 -20.19 10.48
C ALA A 290 -2.24 -20.91 9.86
N LEU A 291 -2.66 -20.44 8.69
CA LEU A 291 -3.76 -21.08 7.95
C LEU A 291 -3.22 -22.29 7.18
N ALA A 292 -3.93 -23.41 7.27
CA ALA A 292 -3.62 -24.58 6.46
C ALA A 292 -3.87 -24.30 4.97
N SER A 293 -3.05 -24.86 4.10
CA SER A 293 -3.32 -24.89 2.66
C SER A 293 -4.59 -25.72 2.37
N THR A 294 -5.37 -25.29 1.40
CA THR A 294 -6.60 -25.95 0.97
C THR A 294 -6.36 -26.83 -0.25
#